data_f341bb37d6cf39bf4d6bcd54fc1899f4
#
_entry.id   f341bb37d6cf39bf4d6bcd54fc1899f4
#
_cell.length_a   1.000
_cell.length_b   1.000
_cell.length_c   1.000
_cell.angle_alpha   90.00
_cell.angle_beta   90.00
_cell.angle_gamma   90.00
#
_symmetry.space_group_name_H-M   'P 1'
#
loop_
_entity.id
_entity.type
_entity.pdbx_description
1 polymer ?
#
loop_
_entity_poly.entity_id
_entity_poly.type
_entity_poly.pdbx_seq_one_letter_code
_entity_poly.pdbx_strand_id
1 'polypeptide(L)'
;MHQPLSLLDRWTQENNELVNTWKQEAGGDVSTRDQNQNLTRLIWCSSEFHKLLIKIQGIPSVAEHTLLELTVVYNAGVCFIARSQFSEAELLLTQATARVLQMSGDGLADSDPLVFWRTAVKSLGNTALNPSVLYLLCLQWAIWLATCQLKTIQGFQDELFSVFETLSTGVWSEELSVPKTKSSDVLLLVMDQRRLIDLLQICTLISQGAERLSEGQSSEALCGLQTASSLSAPRTLIACTHLLSGSCFAHMSRPQMALQCYRMALETDCRCVCALYRSMLIYQQLGNPQAEIQALRLLHSTLMLPSTTEPAMAGAHLLPPSLLLRSQSLSSLLLVPSPLTVLHSLALMCVLHERVSEGVEYYLDLLATLHSEDQHGVHAKGPPLPKLPELYLQAGAALLMARRAADCMALCDEVITTALELLPRKVVLEEPEEKSETETGALCAEGGDEVEILLWVGAAYLLQGHCHTYLRDWKQAVTHYTRCFNLLVKVHFKKRGCQPQIPSADMVGMQGTDLFILQRLKGLSLAGRGISFTQTDQLREALRDLHLSMQAFPECTGAGLWCGEVLWRLGRRREAVACWEKTLSLTPQSQSLSVYLQEPQSGPLLDSTELRRRIQDIGSTVSP
;
A
#
# COMPACT_ATOMS: atom_id res chain seq x y z
N MET A 1 -57.08 -31.92 -23.90
CA MET A 1 -55.94 -32.81 -24.25
C MET A 1 -54.76 -31.89 -24.41
N HIS A 2 -53.82 -31.88 -23.45
CA HIS A 2 -52.54 -31.20 -23.58
C HIS A 2 -51.73 -31.95 -24.65
N GLN A 3 -51.36 -31.29 -25.72
CA GLN A 3 -50.38 -31.84 -26.64
C GLN A 3 -49.07 -32.07 -25.86
N PRO A 4 -48.38 -33.20 -26.07
CA PRO A 4 -47.11 -33.43 -25.42
C PRO A 4 -46.13 -32.34 -25.90
N LEU A 5 -45.52 -31.64 -24.92
CA LEU A 5 -44.45 -30.65 -25.16
C LEU A 5 -43.38 -31.28 -26.04
N SER A 6 -42.93 -30.51 -27.06
CA SER A 6 -41.82 -30.95 -27.89
C SER A 6 -40.54 -31.10 -27.01
N LEU A 7 -39.58 -31.85 -27.51
CA LEU A 7 -38.29 -32.02 -26.78
C LEU A 7 -37.61 -30.67 -26.56
N LEU A 8 -37.67 -29.77 -27.54
CA LEU A 8 -37.16 -28.40 -27.48
C LEU A 8 -37.86 -27.59 -26.37
N ASP A 9 -39.20 -27.62 -26.29
CA ASP A 9 -39.96 -26.89 -25.26
C ASP A 9 -39.56 -27.37 -23.84
N ARG A 10 -39.37 -28.68 -23.65
CA ARG A 10 -38.96 -29.25 -22.35
C ARG A 10 -37.56 -28.77 -21.94
N TRP A 11 -36.60 -28.75 -22.85
CA TRP A 11 -35.24 -28.26 -22.57
C TRP A 11 -35.20 -26.75 -22.39
N THR A 12 -36.04 -25.99 -23.12
CA THR A 12 -36.20 -24.54 -22.91
C THR A 12 -36.77 -24.27 -21.51
N GLN A 13 -37.75 -25.03 -21.08
CA GLN A 13 -38.30 -24.92 -19.74
C GLN A 13 -37.24 -25.29 -18.68
N GLU A 14 -36.49 -26.38 -18.85
CA GLU A 14 -35.42 -26.79 -17.95
C GLU A 14 -34.34 -25.70 -17.84
N ASN A 15 -33.90 -25.09 -18.96
CA ASN A 15 -32.99 -23.95 -18.96
C ASN A 15 -33.56 -22.77 -18.16
N ASN A 16 -34.80 -22.39 -18.40
CA ASN A 16 -35.44 -21.23 -17.77
C ASN A 16 -35.62 -21.43 -16.24
N GLU A 17 -35.94 -22.64 -15.81
CA GLU A 17 -36.01 -23.00 -14.39
C GLU A 17 -34.62 -22.88 -13.72
N LEU A 18 -33.55 -23.35 -14.36
CA LEU A 18 -32.18 -23.25 -13.86
C LEU A 18 -31.73 -21.77 -13.77
N VAL A 19 -32.03 -20.97 -14.80
CA VAL A 19 -31.71 -19.52 -14.80
C VAL A 19 -32.45 -18.80 -13.66
N ASN A 20 -33.73 -19.09 -13.45
CA ASN A 20 -34.49 -18.48 -12.37
C ASN A 20 -33.94 -18.90 -10.99
N THR A 21 -33.59 -20.15 -10.81
CA THR A 21 -32.94 -20.65 -9.58
C THR A 21 -31.62 -19.92 -9.34
N TRP A 22 -30.78 -19.80 -10.36
CA TRP A 22 -29.52 -19.07 -10.26
C TRP A 22 -29.75 -17.60 -9.87
N LYS A 23 -30.68 -16.89 -10.50
CA LYS A 23 -30.98 -15.48 -10.21
C LYS A 23 -31.54 -15.27 -8.81
N GLN A 24 -32.36 -16.17 -8.31
CA GLN A 24 -32.89 -16.11 -6.95
C GLN A 24 -31.78 -16.26 -5.90
N GLU A 25 -30.84 -17.18 -6.13
CA GLU A 25 -29.72 -17.44 -5.23
C GLU A 25 -28.67 -16.32 -5.27
N ALA A 26 -28.44 -15.72 -6.45
CA ALA A 26 -27.49 -14.61 -6.61
C ALA A 26 -28.03 -13.27 -6.06
N GLY A 27 -29.35 -13.12 -5.87
CA GLY A 27 -30.01 -11.89 -5.40
C GLY A 27 -30.45 -11.92 -3.92
N GLY A 28 -30.24 -13.01 -3.20
CA GLY A 28 -30.63 -13.13 -1.80
C GLY A 28 -29.73 -12.32 -0.85
N ASP A 29 -30.33 -11.73 0.20
CA ASP A 29 -29.65 -11.00 1.27
C ASP A 29 -28.68 -11.94 2.01
N VAL A 30 -27.38 -11.71 1.86
CA VAL A 30 -26.32 -12.56 2.42
C VAL A 30 -26.13 -12.26 3.90
N SER A 31 -26.88 -12.93 4.77
CA SER A 31 -26.44 -13.06 6.16
C SER A 31 -25.23 -14.02 6.22
N THR A 32 -24.23 -13.70 7.03
CA THR A 32 -22.93 -14.40 7.11
C THR A 32 -22.99 -15.91 7.38
N ARG A 33 -24.16 -16.46 7.70
CA ARG A 33 -24.39 -17.90 7.90
C ARG A 33 -24.61 -18.69 6.61
N ASP A 34 -24.95 -18.03 5.50
CA ASP A 34 -25.41 -18.69 4.28
C ASP A 34 -24.37 -18.77 3.14
N GLN A 35 -23.13 -18.25 3.30
CA GLN A 35 -22.13 -18.27 2.22
C GLN A 35 -21.79 -19.69 1.74
N ASN A 36 -21.70 -20.66 2.64
CA ASN A 36 -21.43 -22.06 2.26
C ASN A 36 -22.63 -22.72 1.55
N GLN A 37 -23.86 -22.33 1.90
CA GLN A 37 -25.07 -22.86 1.24
C GLN A 37 -25.19 -22.27 -0.16
N ASN A 38 -24.95 -20.98 -0.33
CA ASN A 38 -24.99 -20.32 -1.65
C ASN A 38 -23.93 -20.92 -2.60
N LEU A 39 -22.70 -21.17 -2.12
CA LEU A 39 -21.67 -21.82 -2.93
C LEU A 39 -22.09 -23.23 -3.36
N THR A 40 -22.68 -24.01 -2.47
CA THR A 40 -23.15 -25.37 -2.77
C THR A 40 -24.24 -25.37 -3.83
N ARG A 41 -25.17 -24.42 -3.78
CA ARG A 41 -26.26 -24.26 -4.77
C ARG A 41 -25.75 -23.79 -6.12
N LEU A 42 -24.80 -22.83 -6.15
CA LEU A 42 -24.14 -22.41 -7.37
C LEU A 42 -23.38 -23.57 -8.06
N ILE A 43 -22.76 -24.43 -7.27
CA ILE A 43 -22.13 -25.67 -7.75
C ILE A 43 -23.19 -26.59 -8.36
N TRP A 44 -24.32 -26.74 -7.71
CA TRP A 44 -25.41 -27.55 -8.20
C TRP A 44 -25.94 -26.98 -9.54
N CYS A 45 -26.27 -25.68 -9.64
CA CYS A 45 -26.76 -25.07 -10.88
C CYS A 45 -25.79 -25.29 -12.05
N SER A 46 -24.47 -25.09 -11.82
CA SER A 46 -23.48 -25.29 -12.89
C SER A 46 -23.43 -26.75 -13.36
N SER A 47 -23.60 -27.72 -12.46
CA SER A 47 -23.64 -29.13 -12.83
C SER A 47 -24.90 -29.50 -13.60
N GLU A 48 -26.04 -28.89 -13.25
CA GLU A 48 -27.30 -29.14 -13.98
C GLU A 48 -27.29 -28.53 -15.40
N PHE A 49 -26.74 -27.30 -15.56
CA PHE A 49 -26.51 -26.77 -16.92
C PHE A 49 -25.60 -27.68 -17.75
N HIS A 50 -24.56 -28.24 -17.14
CA HIS A 50 -23.67 -29.18 -17.85
C HIS A 50 -24.42 -30.46 -18.25
N LYS A 51 -25.26 -31.02 -17.37
CA LYS A 51 -26.10 -32.20 -17.67
C LYS A 51 -27.10 -31.90 -18.79
N LEU A 52 -27.74 -30.72 -18.77
CA LEU A 52 -28.65 -30.31 -19.83
C LEU A 52 -27.92 -30.20 -21.16
N LEU A 53 -26.71 -29.63 -21.15
CA LEU A 53 -25.87 -29.54 -22.34
C LEU A 53 -25.50 -30.92 -22.93
N ILE A 54 -25.13 -31.89 -22.09
CA ILE A 54 -24.87 -33.26 -22.52
C ILE A 54 -26.11 -33.90 -23.17
N LYS A 55 -27.31 -33.65 -22.63
CA LYS A 55 -28.57 -34.12 -23.24
C LYS A 55 -28.78 -33.54 -24.64
N ILE A 56 -28.54 -32.23 -24.81
CA ILE A 56 -28.69 -31.54 -26.09
C ILE A 56 -27.63 -32.02 -27.09
N GLN A 57 -26.38 -32.17 -26.68
CA GLN A 57 -25.27 -32.59 -27.52
C GLN A 57 -25.31 -34.08 -27.88
N GLY A 58 -26.04 -34.89 -27.14
CA GLY A 58 -26.29 -36.30 -27.43
C GLY A 58 -27.14 -36.56 -28.68
N ILE A 59 -27.74 -35.51 -29.24
CA ILE A 59 -28.57 -35.57 -30.44
C ILE A 59 -27.78 -34.97 -31.63
N PRO A 60 -27.94 -35.46 -32.86
CA PRO A 60 -27.33 -34.85 -34.04
C PRO A 60 -27.68 -33.37 -34.15
N SER A 61 -26.71 -32.54 -34.51
CA SER A 61 -26.88 -31.09 -34.60
C SER A 61 -27.97 -30.75 -35.63
N VAL A 62 -29.04 -30.15 -35.13
CA VAL A 62 -30.16 -29.66 -35.96
C VAL A 62 -30.25 -28.14 -35.74
N ALA A 63 -30.45 -27.38 -36.82
CA ALA A 63 -30.45 -25.93 -36.81
C ALA A 63 -31.44 -25.35 -35.75
N GLU A 64 -32.59 -25.99 -35.52
CA GLU A 64 -33.60 -25.60 -34.54
C GLU A 64 -33.08 -25.72 -33.08
N HIS A 65 -32.16 -26.63 -32.78
CA HIS A 65 -31.65 -26.84 -31.43
C HIS A 65 -30.35 -26.06 -31.16
N THR A 66 -29.68 -25.56 -32.20
CA THR A 66 -28.38 -24.88 -32.08
C THR A 66 -28.49 -23.59 -31.26
N LEU A 67 -29.58 -22.82 -31.40
CA LEU A 67 -29.78 -21.61 -30.61
C LEU A 67 -29.93 -21.92 -29.12
N LEU A 68 -30.67 -22.98 -28.77
CA LEU A 68 -30.82 -23.43 -27.39
C LEU A 68 -29.47 -23.94 -26.85
N GLU A 69 -28.72 -24.73 -27.65
CA GLU A 69 -27.39 -25.21 -27.27
C GLU A 69 -26.46 -24.04 -26.91
N LEU A 70 -26.34 -23.03 -27.78
CA LEU A 70 -25.49 -21.85 -27.55
C LEU A 70 -25.94 -21.04 -26.31
N THR A 71 -27.26 -20.95 -26.07
CA THR A 71 -27.81 -20.28 -24.88
C THR A 71 -27.46 -21.03 -23.61
N VAL A 72 -27.58 -22.37 -23.58
CA VAL A 72 -27.20 -23.18 -22.44
C VAL A 72 -25.68 -23.14 -22.21
N VAL A 73 -24.86 -23.13 -23.28
CA VAL A 73 -23.41 -22.94 -23.20
C VAL A 73 -23.06 -21.58 -22.58
N TYR A 74 -23.74 -20.51 -22.99
CA TYR A 74 -23.56 -19.19 -22.41
C TYR A 74 -23.86 -19.21 -20.90
N ASN A 75 -25.01 -19.74 -20.51
CA ASN A 75 -25.43 -19.82 -19.10
C ASN A 75 -24.44 -20.65 -18.27
N ALA A 76 -24.04 -21.82 -18.77
CA ALA A 76 -23.05 -22.67 -18.12
C ALA A 76 -21.70 -21.97 -18.02
N GLY A 77 -21.24 -21.29 -19.08
CA GLY A 77 -19.99 -20.54 -19.13
C GLY A 77 -19.93 -19.45 -18.07
N VAL A 78 -21.00 -18.64 -17.93
CA VAL A 78 -21.10 -17.63 -16.85
C VAL A 78 -20.96 -18.30 -15.48
N CYS A 79 -21.63 -19.43 -15.25
CA CYS A 79 -21.56 -20.15 -13.98
C CYS A 79 -20.15 -20.68 -13.68
N PHE A 80 -19.44 -21.23 -14.68
CA PHE A 80 -18.08 -21.71 -14.53
C PHE A 80 -17.09 -20.56 -14.25
N ILE A 81 -17.22 -19.44 -14.98
CA ILE A 81 -16.38 -18.23 -14.76
C ILE A 81 -16.61 -17.69 -13.35
N ALA A 82 -17.87 -17.57 -12.90
CA ALA A 82 -18.20 -17.11 -11.55
C ALA A 82 -17.55 -17.97 -10.44
N ARG A 83 -17.30 -19.24 -10.72
CA ARG A 83 -16.61 -20.19 -9.85
C ARG A 83 -15.09 -20.26 -10.07
N SER A 84 -14.52 -19.41 -10.89
CA SER A 84 -13.10 -19.40 -11.28
C SER A 84 -12.64 -20.71 -11.98
N GLN A 85 -13.57 -21.45 -12.60
CA GLN A 85 -13.27 -22.65 -13.41
C GLN A 85 -13.05 -22.26 -14.88
N PHE A 86 -11.96 -21.55 -15.13
CA PHE A 86 -11.69 -20.94 -16.45
C PHE A 86 -11.38 -21.97 -17.52
N SER A 87 -10.65 -23.04 -17.18
CA SER A 87 -10.28 -24.10 -18.14
C SER A 87 -11.50 -24.87 -18.64
N GLU A 88 -12.43 -25.19 -17.75
CA GLU A 88 -13.68 -25.87 -18.10
C GLU A 88 -14.58 -24.97 -18.93
N ALA A 89 -14.65 -23.67 -18.58
CA ALA A 89 -15.41 -22.68 -19.36
C ALA A 89 -14.83 -22.55 -20.76
N GLU A 90 -13.51 -22.39 -20.92
CA GLU A 90 -12.84 -22.25 -22.19
C GLU A 90 -13.03 -23.48 -23.10
N LEU A 91 -12.89 -24.67 -22.54
CA LEU A 91 -13.15 -25.93 -23.25
C LEU A 91 -14.60 -25.99 -23.75
N LEU A 92 -15.54 -25.61 -22.92
CA LEU A 92 -16.96 -25.58 -23.25
C LEU A 92 -17.26 -24.63 -24.41
N LEU A 93 -16.71 -23.42 -24.35
CA LEU A 93 -16.90 -22.38 -25.38
C LEU A 93 -16.31 -22.80 -26.72
N THR A 94 -15.09 -23.34 -26.72
CA THR A 94 -14.40 -23.77 -27.94
C THR A 94 -15.10 -24.97 -28.59
N GLN A 95 -15.52 -25.96 -27.82
CA GLN A 95 -16.26 -27.12 -28.33
C GLN A 95 -17.59 -26.71 -28.97
N ALA A 96 -18.40 -25.87 -28.31
CA ALA A 96 -19.68 -25.43 -28.85
C ALA A 96 -19.51 -24.61 -30.13
N THR A 97 -18.56 -23.69 -30.17
CA THR A 97 -18.28 -22.86 -31.35
C THR A 97 -17.75 -23.72 -32.53
N ALA A 98 -16.86 -24.69 -32.24
CA ALA A 98 -16.37 -25.60 -33.25
C ALA A 98 -17.49 -26.46 -33.89
N ARG A 99 -18.45 -26.95 -33.09
CA ARG A 99 -19.63 -27.67 -33.61
C ARG A 99 -20.45 -26.81 -34.57
N VAL A 100 -20.65 -25.53 -34.25
CA VAL A 100 -21.41 -24.61 -35.12
C VAL A 100 -20.64 -24.36 -36.43
N LEU A 101 -19.32 -24.19 -36.38
CA LEU A 101 -18.48 -24.00 -37.56
C LEU A 101 -18.47 -25.23 -38.46
N GLN A 102 -18.41 -26.44 -37.89
CA GLN A 102 -18.52 -27.68 -38.65
C GLN A 102 -19.83 -27.78 -39.45
N MET A 103 -20.94 -27.29 -38.87
CA MET A 103 -22.23 -27.22 -39.57
C MET A 103 -22.21 -26.24 -40.76
N SER A 104 -21.37 -25.20 -40.68
CA SER A 104 -21.21 -24.18 -41.74
C SER A 104 -20.22 -24.64 -42.87
N GLY A 105 -19.59 -25.79 -42.71
CA GLY A 105 -18.68 -26.36 -43.73
C GLY A 105 -17.22 -25.90 -43.61
N ASP A 106 -16.88 -25.11 -42.62
CA ASP A 106 -15.53 -24.63 -42.37
C ASP A 106 -14.77 -25.62 -41.48
N GLY A 107 -13.81 -26.32 -42.04
CA GLY A 107 -12.91 -27.23 -41.30
C GLY A 107 -11.84 -26.43 -40.54
N LEU A 108 -11.88 -26.45 -39.22
CA LEU A 108 -10.85 -25.85 -38.37
C LEU A 108 -9.69 -26.83 -38.16
N ALA A 109 -8.52 -26.41 -38.63
CA ALA A 109 -7.26 -27.15 -38.46
C ALA A 109 -6.26 -26.42 -37.56
N ASP A 110 -6.63 -25.30 -36.91
CA ASP A 110 -5.66 -24.44 -36.25
C ASP A 110 -5.85 -24.41 -34.72
N SER A 111 -4.72 -24.49 -34.00
CA SER A 111 -4.67 -24.57 -32.54
C SER A 111 -4.52 -23.20 -31.83
N ASP A 112 -4.40 -22.09 -32.62
CA ASP A 112 -4.29 -20.74 -32.03
C ASP A 112 -5.69 -20.19 -31.69
N PRO A 113 -5.98 -19.88 -30.41
CA PRO A 113 -7.27 -19.33 -29.99
C PRO A 113 -7.69 -18.05 -30.73
N LEU A 114 -6.72 -17.18 -31.10
CA LEU A 114 -7.02 -15.94 -31.82
C LEU A 114 -7.50 -16.19 -33.23
N VAL A 115 -6.82 -17.11 -33.96
CA VAL A 115 -7.20 -17.50 -35.32
C VAL A 115 -8.57 -18.18 -35.30
N PHE A 116 -8.80 -19.05 -34.34
CA PHE A 116 -10.08 -19.72 -34.13
C PHE A 116 -11.24 -18.72 -34.02
N TRP A 117 -11.14 -17.76 -33.09
CA TRP A 117 -12.22 -16.78 -32.87
C TRP A 117 -12.41 -15.81 -34.05
N ARG A 118 -11.30 -15.40 -34.73
CA ARG A 118 -11.38 -14.61 -35.97
C ARG A 118 -12.13 -15.34 -37.06
N THR A 119 -11.84 -16.62 -37.23
CA THR A 119 -12.53 -17.46 -38.20
C THR A 119 -14.01 -17.61 -37.86
N ALA A 120 -14.33 -17.87 -36.59
CA ALA A 120 -15.69 -17.99 -36.11
C ALA A 120 -16.53 -16.72 -36.38
N VAL A 121 -15.98 -15.55 -36.03
CA VAL A 121 -16.66 -14.26 -36.26
C VAL A 121 -16.87 -13.99 -37.77
N LYS A 122 -15.88 -14.31 -38.63
CA LYS A 122 -16.00 -14.09 -40.06
C LYS A 122 -16.98 -15.07 -40.74
N SER A 123 -16.89 -16.35 -40.41
CA SER A 123 -17.72 -17.38 -41.05
C SER A 123 -19.20 -17.26 -40.66
N LEU A 124 -19.47 -16.84 -39.42
CA LEU A 124 -20.83 -16.76 -38.90
C LEU A 124 -21.43 -15.34 -38.96
N GLY A 125 -20.67 -14.34 -39.44
CA GLY A 125 -21.06 -12.93 -39.42
C GLY A 125 -22.39 -12.61 -40.11
N ASN A 126 -22.76 -13.38 -41.12
CA ASN A 126 -24.01 -13.20 -41.90
C ASN A 126 -25.12 -14.22 -41.53
N THR A 127 -24.92 -14.99 -40.44
CA THR A 127 -25.89 -16.02 -40.03
C THR A 127 -26.78 -15.54 -38.89
N ALA A 128 -27.95 -16.13 -38.73
CA ALA A 128 -28.86 -15.87 -37.60
C ALA A 128 -28.22 -16.26 -36.24
N LEU A 129 -27.14 -17.04 -36.24
CA LEU A 129 -26.41 -17.49 -35.04
C LEU A 129 -25.33 -16.49 -34.60
N ASN A 130 -25.01 -15.48 -35.41
CA ASN A 130 -23.96 -14.49 -35.13
C ASN A 130 -24.07 -13.87 -33.73
N PRO A 131 -25.22 -13.35 -33.27
CA PRO A 131 -25.31 -12.77 -31.93
C PRO A 131 -24.92 -13.75 -30.83
N SER A 132 -25.37 -15.01 -30.93
CA SER A 132 -25.06 -16.03 -29.91
C SER A 132 -23.59 -16.37 -29.86
N VAL A 133 -22.91 -16.42 -31.01
CA VAL A 133 -21.46 -16.65 -31.07
C VAL A 133 -20.67 -15.45 -30.54
N LEU A 134 -21.14 -14.22 -30.82
CA LEU A 134 -20.54 -13.00 -30.23
C LEU A 134 -20.66 -12.98 -28.70
N TYR A 135 -21.75 -13.52 -28.14
CA TYR A 135 -21.88 -13.65 -26.68
C TYR A 135 -20.94 -14.68 -26.10
N LEU A 136 -20.66 -15.79 -26.80
CA LEU A 136 -19.62 -16.74 -26.39
C LEU A 136 -18.23 -16.09 -26.47
N LEU A 137 -17.95 -15.26 -27.46
CA LEU A 137 -16.72 -14.48 -27.53
C LEU A 137 -16.60 -13.50 -26.36
N CYS A 138 -17.69 -12.89 -25.90
CA CYS A 138 -17.65 -12.07 -24.69
C CYS A 138 -17.27 -12.87 -23.45
N LEU A 139 -17.71 -14.13 -23.33
CA LEU A 139 -17.26 -15.00 -22.23
C LEU A 139 -15.77 -15.36 -22.36
N GLN A 140 -15.28 -15.63 -23.57
CA GLN A 140 -13.86 -15.82 -23.80
C GLN A 140 -13.05 -14.58 -23.44
N TRP A 141 -13.55 -13.39 -23.74
CA TRP A 141 -12.94 -12.13 -23.30
C TRP A 141 -12.89 -12.02 -21.76
N ALA A 142 -13.97 -12.42 -21.05
CA ALA A 142 -13.97 -12.48 -19.59
C ALA A 142 -12.89 -13.44 -19.06
N ILE A 143 -12.69 -14.59 -19.70
CA ILE A 143 -11.62 -15.56 -19.34
C ILE A 143 -10.24 -14.93 -19.53
N TRP A 144 -9.97 -14.29 -20.68
CA TRP A 144 -8.70 -13.61 -20.93
C TRP A 144 -8.39 -12.52 -19.91
N LEU A 145 -9.41 -11.74 -19.48
CA LEU A 145 -9.24 -10.75 -18.40
C LEU A 145 -8.91 -11.44 -17.08
N ALA A 146 -9.68 -12.45 -16.69
CA ALA A 146 -9.52 -13.16 -15.42
C ALA A 146 -8.19 -13.92 -15.33
N THR A 147 -7.62 -14.34 -16.46
CA THR A 147 -6.31 -15.01 -16.57
C THR A 147 -5.17 -14.05 -16.91
N CYS A 148 -5.42 -12.73 -16.91
CA CYS A 148 -4.43 -11.68 -17.18
C CYS A 148 -3.78 -11.76 -18.57
N GLN A 149 -4.50 -12.24 -19.57
CA GLN A 149 -4.01 -12.34 -20.96
C GLN A 149 -4.21 -11.01 -21.73
N LEU A 150 -3.70 -9.90 -21.22
CA LEU A 150 -3.92 -8.57 -21.79
C LEU A 150 -3.34 -8.42 -23.20
N LYS A 151 -2.23 -9.09 -23.52
CA LYS A 151 -1.64 -9.10 -24.88
C LYS A 151 -2.56 -9.76 -25.90
N THR A 152 -3.24 -10.82 -25.51
CA THR A 152 -4.24 -11.50 -26.34
C THR A 152 -5.43 -10.56 -26.63
N ILE A 153 -5.92 -9.87 -25.59
CA ILE A 153 -7.01 -8.89 -25.72
C ILE A 153 -6.57 -7.75 -26.64
N GLN A 154 -5.36 -7.24 -26.48
CA GLN A 154 -4.81 -6.16 -27.31
C GLN A 154 -4.71 -6.58 -28.79
N GLY A 155 -4.27 -7.81 -29.06
CA GLY A 155 -4.21 -8.38 -30.41
C GLY A 155 -5.58 -8.62 -31.06
N PHE A 156 -6.65 -8.61 -30.28
CA PHE A 156 -8.05 -8.80 -30.72
C PHE A 156 -8.94 -7.58 -30.48
N GLN A 157 -8.34 -6.44 -30.15
CA GLN A 157 -9.03 -5.27 -29.65
C GLN A 157 -10.01 -4.67 -30.67
N ASP A 158 -9.62 -4.60 -31.93
CA ASP A 158 -10.46 -4.01 -32.98
C ASP A 158 -11.73 -4.84 -33.22
N GLU A 159 -11.58 -6.18 -33.20
CA GLU A 159 -12.71 -7.11 -33.33
C GLU A 159 -13.62 -7.02 -32.11
N LEU A 160 -13.10 -6.90 -30.89
CA LEU A 160 -13.89 -6.76 -29.66
C LEU A 160 -14.67 -5.44 -29.64
N PHE A 161 -14.08 -4.34 -30.10
CA PHE A 161 -14.80 -3.08 -30.22
C PHE A 161 -15.88 -3.13 -31.31
N SER A 162 -15.62 -3.77 -32.43
CA SER A 162 -16.64 -4.01 -33.46
C SER A 162 -17.82 -4.84 -32.92
N VAL A 163 -17.53 -5.87 -32.11
CA VAL A 163 -18.56 -6.63 -31.39
C VAL A 163 -19.37 -5.73 -30.46
N PHE A 164 -18.69 -4.86 -29.72
CA PHE A 164 -19.36 -3.91 -28.82
C PHE A 164 -20.31 -2.98 -29.60
N GLU A 165 -19.85 -2.36 -30.67
CA GLU A 165 -20.68 -1.49 -31.50
C GLU A 165 -21.89 -2.23 -32.09
N THR A 166 -21.68 -3.42 -32.62
CA THR A 166 -22.72 -4.27 -33.21
C THR A 166 -23.81 -4.62 -32.18
N LEU A 167 -23.42 -4.99 -30.98
CA LEU A 167 -24.36 -5.38 -29.92
C LEU A 167 -24.99 -4.19 -29.20
N SER A 168 -24.34 -3.02 -29.16
CA SER A 168 -24.84 -1.79 -28.54
C SER A 168 -25.87 -1.07 -29.39
N THR A 169 -25.74 -1.08 -30.72
CA THR A 169 -26.62 -0.38 -31.66
C THR A 169 -28.03 -0.98 -31.76
N GLY A 170 -28.23 -2.17 -31.20
CA GLY A 170 -29.56 -2.78 -31.07
C GLY A 170 -30.27 -3.12 -32.39
N VAL A 171 -29.54 -3.07 -33.50
CA VAL A 171 -30.07 -3.37 -34.86
C VAL A 171 -30.72 -4.76 -34.96
N TRP A 172 -30.33 -5.66 -34.04
CA TRP A 172 -30.84 -7.04 -34.01
C TRP A 172 -32.09 -7.22 -33.13
N SER A 173 -32.54 -6.20 -32.38
CA SER A 173 -33.73 -6.31 -31.51
C SER A 173 -35.05 -6.26 -32.30
N GLU A 174 -35.04 -5.74 -33.52
CA GLU A 174 -36.25 -5.61 -34.35
C GLU A 174 -36.43 -6.77 -35.36
N GLU A 175 -35.32 -7.42 -35.80
CA GLU A 175 -35.42 -8.51 -36.79
C GLU A 175 -35.71 -9.89 -36.17
N LEU A 176 -35.50 -10.08 -34.87
CA LEU A 176 -35.89 -11.29 -34.13
C LEU A 176 -37.34 -11.24 -33.61
N SER A 177 -38.19 -10.40 -34.20
CA SER A 177 -39.64 -10.56 -34.08
C SER A 177 -40.06 -11.81 -34.88
N VAL A 178 -39.79 -12.96 -34.31
CA VAL A 178 -40.37 -14.25 -34.70
C VAL A 178 -41.86 -14.04 -34.84
N PRO A 179 -42.50 -14.53 -35.94
CA PRO A 179 -43.94 -14.41 -36.14
C PRO A 179 -44.65 -14.93 -34.88
N LYS A 180 -45.57 -14.11 -34.37
CA LYS A 180 -46.40 -14.37 -33.18
C LYS A 180 -47.14 -15.70 -33.33
N THR A 181 -46.49 -16.81 -33.09
CA THR A 181 -47.13 -18.08 -32.76
C THR A 181 -47.30 -18.13 -31.26
N LYS A 182 -48.52 -18.37 -30.87
CA LYS A 182 -49.02 -18.42 -29.49
C LYS A 182 -48.19 -19.37 -28.64
N SER A 183 -47.76 -18.90 -27.48
CA SER A 183 -47.06 -19.52 -26.39
C SER A 183 -45.53 -19.36 -26.45
N SER A 184 -45.09 -18.38 -25.70
CA SER A 184 -43.74 -17.87 -25.70
C SER A 184 -42.95 -18.50 -24.56
N ASP A 185 -42.12 -19.42 -24.80
CA ASP A 185 -41.01 -19.66 -23.90
C ASP A 185 -39.78 -18.93 -24.43
N VAL A 186 -39.65 -17.64 -24.04
CA VAL A 186 -38.46 -16.86 -24.31
C VAL A 186 -37.27 -17.52 -23.59
N LEU A 187 -36.17 -17.79 -24.31
CA LEU A 187 -34.94 -18.31 -23.75
C LEU A 187 -34.32 -17.30 -22.75
N LEU A 188 -34.21 -17.71 -21.51
CA LEU A 188 -33.66 -16.87 -20.46
C LEU A 188 -32.15 -17.01 -20.37
N LEU A 189 -31.49 -15.90 -20.07
CA LEU A 189 -30.06 -15.82 -19.81
C LEU A 189 -29.77 -15.52 -18.34
N VAL A 190 -28.73 -16.15 -17.83
CA VAL A 190 -28.22 -15.95 -16.46
C VAL A 190 -27.80 -14.51 -16.24
N MET A 191 -27.13 -13.92 -17.21
CA MET A 191 -26.65 -12.54 -17.17
C MET A 191 -27.09 -11.77 -18.43
N ASP A 192 -27.51 -10.51 -18.22
CA ASP A 192 -27.78 -9.61 -19.33
C ASP A 192 -26.49 -9.31 -20.10
N GLN A 193 -26.55 -9.47 -21.41
CA GLN A 193 -25.43 -9.39 -22.31
C GLN A 193 -24.85 -7.97 -22.40
N ARG A 194 -25.69 -6.92 -22.39
CA ARG A 194 -25.23 -5.52 -22.41
C ARG A 194 -24.42 -5.20 -21.16
N ARG A 195 -24.92 -5.62 -20.00
CA ARG A 195 -24.21 -5.44 -18.74
C ARG A 195 -22.87 -6.17 -18.71
N LEU A 196 -22.79 -7.36 -19.32
CA LEU A 196 -21.52 -8.09 -19.43
C LEU A 196 -20.52 -7.30 -20.29
N ILE A 197 -20.94 -6.81 -21.45
CA ILE A 197 -20.09 -6.07 -22.38
C ILE A 197 -19.57 -4.78 -21.74
N ASP A 198 -20.44 -3.98 -21.12
CA ASP A 198 -20.04 -2.75 -20.42
C ASP A 198 -19.01 -3.05 -19.32
N LEU A 199 -19.23 -4.13 -18.56
CA LEU A 199 -18.32 -4.58 -17.52
C LEU A 199 -16.95 -5.00 -18.10
N LEU A 200 -16.94 -5.76 -19.19
CA LEU A 200 -15.70 -6.22 -19.84
C LEU A 200 -14.90 -5.05 -20.41
N GLN A 201 -15.59 -4.10 -21.05
CA GLN A 201 -14.96 -2.93 -21.64
C GLN A 201 -14.27 -2.07 -20.57
N ILE A 202 -14.97 -1.72 -19.50
CA ILE A 202 -14.35 -0.91 -18.42
C ILE A 202 -13.21 -1.67 -17.73
N CYS A 203 -13.37 -2.97 -17.45
CA CYS A 203 -12.30 -3.77 -16.84
C CYS A 203 -11.07 -3.87 -17.75
N THR A 204 -11.25 -3.95 -19.07
CA THR A 204 -10.16 -3.95 -20.04
C THR A 204 -9.39 -2.63 -20.00
N LEU A 205 -10.10 -1.51 -20.07
CA LEU A 205 -9.48 -0.18 -20.04
C LEU A 205 -8.77 0.10 -18.72
N ILE A 206 -9.32 -0.34 -17.58
CA ILE A 206 -8.68 -0.25 -16.27
C ILE A 206 -7.39 -1.08 -16.24
N SER A 207 -7.43 -2.35 -16.70
CA SER A 207 -6.27 -3.24 -16.68
C SER A 207 -5.17 -2.75 -17.61
N GLN A 208 -5.51 -2.33 -18.83
CA GLN A 208 -4.57 -1.73 -19.79
C GLN A 208 -3.99 -0.39 -19.26
N GLY A 209 -4.84 0.45 -18.64
CA GLY A 209 -4.40 1.69 -18.03
C GLY A 209 -3.40 1.46 -16.89
N ALA A 210 -3.63 0.46 -16.06
CA ALA A 210 -2.71 0.08 -14.98
C ALA A 210 -1.37 -0.48 -15.52
N GLU A 211 -1.40 -1.28 -16.60
CA GLU A 211 -0.20 -1.82 -17.22
C GLU A 211 0.65 -0.70 -17.85
N ARG A 212 0.04 0.16 -18.69
CA ARG A 212 0.71 1.32 -19.28
C ARG A 212 1.28 2.28 -18.24
N LEU A 213 0.55 2.47 -17.14
CA LEU A 213 1.04 3.30 -16.03
C LEU A 213 2.27 2.66 -15.37
N SER A 214 2.31 1.34 -15.21
CA SER A 214 3.47 0.62 -14.67
C SER A 214 4.69 0.67 -15.61
N GLU A 215 4.45 0.79 -16.93
CA GLU A 215 5.47 0.99 -17.98
C GLU A 215 5.92 2.45 -18.13
N GLY A 216 5.33 3.39 -17.38
CA GLY A 216 5.64 4.81 -17.46
C GLY A 216 4.91 5.58 -18.56
N GLN A 217 4.01 4.94 -19.31
CA GLN A 217 3.24 5.53 -20.41
C GLN A 217 1.98 6.25 -19.90
N SER A 218 2.15 7.21 -18.99
CA SER A 218 1.05 7.86 -18.27
C SER A 218 0.07 8.64 -19.16
N SER A 219 0.52 9.20 -20.28
CA SER A 219 -0.33 9.95 -21.21
C SER A 219 -1.27 9.04 -22.00
N GLU A 220 -0.79 7.88 -22.44
CA GLU A 220 -1.61 6.90 -23.17
C GLU A 220 -2.59 6.21 -22.23
N ALA A 221 -2.14 5.87 -21.01
CA ALA A 221 -3.00 5.35 -19.96
C ALA A 221 -4.18 6.30 -19.67
N LEU A 222 -3.89 7.60 -19.55
CA LEU A 222 -4.90 8.62 -19.26
C LEU A 222 -6.00 8.69 -20.34
N CYS A 223 -5.63 8.59 -21.62
CA CYS A 223 -6.59 8.60 -22.73
C CYS A 223 -7.60 7.45 -22.60
N GLY A 224 -7.14 6.23 -22.38
CA GLY A 224 -8.01 5.07 -22.18
C GLY A 224 -8.89 5.18 -20.93
N LEU A 225 -8.33 5.70 -19.82
CA LEU A 225 -9.07 5.88 -18.58
C LEU A 225 -10.16 6.97 -18.67
N GLN A 226 -9.94 8.02 -19.46
CA GLN A 226 -10.96 9.03 -19.73
C GLN A 226 -12.14 8.44 -20.50
N THR A 227 -11.87 7.60 -21.50
CA THR A 227 -12.92 6.84 -22.19
C THR A 227 -13.66 5.92 -21.22
N ALA A 228 -12.95 5.21 -20.34
CA ALA A 228 -13.54 4.33 -19.34
C ALA A 228 -14.48 5.08 -18.36
N SER A 229 -14.14 6.32 -17.98
CA SER A 229 -14.95 7.11 -17.05
C SER A 229 -16.30 7.56 -17.63
N SER A 230 -16.48 7.54 -18.95
CA SER A 230 -17.73 7.87 -19.63
C SER A 230 -18.69 6.68 -19.79
N LEU A 231 -18.23 5.45 -19.47
CA LEU A 231 -19.05 4.24 -19.61
C LEU A 231 -20.06 4.12 -18.46
N SER A 232 -21.20 3.47 -18.76
CA SER A 232 -22.20 3.10 -17.75
C SER A 232 -21.73 1.88 -16.96
N ALA A 233 -21.11 2.09 -15.81
CA ALA A 233 -20.47 1.02 -15.05
C ALA A 233 -20.71 1.18 -13.53
N PRO A 234 -20.46 0.14 -12.72
CA PRO A 234 -20.53 0.23 -11.27
C PRO A 234 -19.68 1.36 -10.70
N ARG A 235 -20.17 2.02 -9.66
CA ARG A 235 -19.47 3.16 -9.01
C ARG A 235 -18.04 2.82 -8.60
N THR A 236 -17.81 1.61 -8.10
CA THR A 236 -16.47 1.14 -7.69
C THR A 236 -15.47 1.11 -8.85
N LEU A 237 -15.93 0.74 -10.06
CA LEU A 237 -15.07 0.74 -11.26
C LEU A 237 -14.82 2.16 -11.77
N ILE A 238 -15.84 3.02 -11.76
CA ILE A 238 -15.68 4.44 -12.12
C ILE A 238 -14.73 5.13 -11.13
N ALA A 239 -14.86 4.87 -9.84
CA ALA A 239 -13.90 5.37 -8.84
C ALA A 239 -12.48 4.87 -9.11
N CYS A 240 -12.31 3.61 -9.53
CA CYS A 240 -11.02 3.06 -9.93
C CYS A 240 -10.44 3.77 -11.16
N THR A 241 -11.24 4.14 -12.16
CA THR A 241 -10.75 4.92 -13.33
C THR A 241 -10.27 6.30 -12.91
N HIS A 242 -10.98 6.98 -12.02
CA HIS A 242 -10.54 8.26 -11.48
C HIS A 242 -9.26 8.13 -10.63
N LEU A 243 -9.14 7.07 -9.82
CA LEU A 243 -7.94 6.78 -9.04
C LEU A 243 -6.71 6.61 -9.95
N LEU A 244 -6.83 5.80 -11.01
CA LEU A 244 -5.73 5.58 -11.95
C LEU A 244 -5.40 6.83 -12.75
N SER A 245 -6.41 7.62 -13.16
CA SER A 245 -6.21 8.92 -13.82
C SER A 245 -5.44 9.88 -12.92
N GLY A 246 -5.76 9.92 -11.62
CA GLY A 246 -5.02 10.68 -10.63
C GLY A 246 -3.56 10.21 -10.51
N SER A 247 -3.33 8.90 -10.53
CA SER A 247 -1.97 8.33 -10.52
C SER A 247 -1.18 8.70 -11.78
N CYS A 248 -1.82 8.74 -12.97
CA CYS A 248 -1.19 9.23 -14.19
C CYS A 248 -0.75 10.70 -14.05
N PHE A 249 -1.61 11.58 -13.52
CA PHE A 249 -1.25 12.98 -13.28
C PHE A 249 -0.14 13.13 -12.24
N ALA A 250 -0.12 12.31 -11.20
CA ALA A 250 0.96 12.30 -10.21
C ALA A 250 2.31 11.95 -10.85
N HIS A 251 2.35 10.91 -11.69
CA HIS A 251 3.56 10.54 -12.46
C HIS A 251 4.00 11.64 -13.45
N MET A 252 3.06 12.40 -14.01
CA MET A 252 3.35 13.54 -14.86
C MET A 252 3.71 14.82 -14.07
N SER A 253 3.96 14.72 -12.76
CA SER A 253 4.27 15.85 -11.87
C SER A 253 3.21 16.95 -11.87
N ARG A 254 1.92 16.57 -11.98
CA ARG A 254 0.77 17.48 -11.92
C ARG A 254 -0.08 17.21 -10.66
N PRO A 255 0.41 17.57 -9.46
CA PRO A 255 -0.20 17.19 -8.19
C PRO A 255 -1.63 17.73 -8.01
N GLN A 256 -1.94 18.94 -8.50
CA GLN A 256 -3.28 19.52 -8.37
C GLN A 256 -4.34 18.74 -9.16
N MET A 257 -4.00 18.31 -10.38
CA MET A 257 -4.88 17.48 -11.20
C MET A 257 -5.06 16.08 -10.60
N ALA A 258 -3.98 15.52 -10.02
CA ALA A 258 -4.02 14.25 -9.31
C ALA A 258 -5.00 14.31 -8.13
N LEU A 259 -4.91 15.34 -7.27
CA LEU A 259 -5.81 15.56 -6.14
C LEU A 259 -7.26 15.72 -6.58
N GLN A 260 -7.51 16.42 -7.70
CA GLN A 260 -8.86 16.55 -8.24
C GLN A 260 -9.44 15.18 -8.66
N CYS A 261 -8.66 14.36 -9.34
CA CYS A 261 -9.08 13.01 -9.73
C CYS A 261 -9.34 12.12 -8.50
N TYR A 262 -8.47 12.16 -7.48
CA TYR A 262 -8.68 11.40 -6.24
C TYR A 262 -9.93 11.86 -5.49
N ARG A 263 -10.22 13.17 -5.51
CA ARG A 263 -11.47 13.70 -4.97
C ARG A 263 -12.69 13.16 -5.72
N MET A 264 -12.66 13.14 -7.06
CA MET A 264 -13.73 12.55 -7.87
C MET A 264 -13.90 11.05 -7.58
N ALA A 265 -12.80 10.32 -7.35
CA ALA A 265 -12.87 8.92 -6.94
C ALA A 265 -13.63 8.74 -5.62
N LEU A 266 -13.35 9.59 -4.62
CA LEU A 266 -14.01 9.59 -3.31
C LEU A 266 -15.48 10.08 -3.37
N GLU A 267 -15.80 11.03 -4.24
CA GLU A 267 -17.17 11.48 -4.48
C GLU A 267 -18.02 10.37 -5.15
N THR A 268 -17.38 9.55 -5.99
CA THR A 268 -18.03 8.42 -6.68
C THR A 268 -18.18 7.22 -5.73
N ASP A 269 -17.13 6.89 -4.98
CA ASP A 269 -17.10 5.82 -3.98
C ASP A 269 -16.35 6.30 -2.74
N CYS A 270 -17.11 6.64 -1.69
CA CYS A 270 -16.54 7.12 -0.42
C CYS A 270 -15.66 6.08 0.30
N ARG A 271 -15.71 4.81 -0.10
CA ARG A 271 -14.85 3.73 0.42
C ARG A 271 -13.58 3.51 -0.40
N CYS A 272 -13.27 4.38 -1.36
CA CYS A 272 -12.04 4.29 -2.14
C CYS A 272 -10.82 4.67 -1.29
N VAL A 273 -10.43 3.77 -0.38
CA VAL A 273 -9.32 3.95 0.58
C VAL A 273 -8.01 4.27 -0.14
N CYS A 274 -7.80 3.68 -1.33
CA CYS A 274 -6.61 3.94 -2.15
C CYS A 274 -6.51 5.42 -2.56
N ALA A 275 -7.63 6.09 -2.84
CA ALA A 275 -7.63 7.51 -3.20
C ALA A 275 -7.21 8.40 -2.02
N LEU A 276 -7.64 8.06 -0.78
CA LEU A 276 -7.18 8.75 0.43
C LEU A 276 -5.68 8.58 0.62
N TYR A 277 -5.18 7.35 0.49
CA TYR A 277 -3.75 7.05 0.64
C TYR A 277 -2.91 7.80 -0.41
N ARG A 278 -3.33 7.78 -1.69
CA ARG A 278 -2.62 8.52 -2.76
C ARG A 278 -2.68 10.03 -2.55
N SER A 279 -3.79 10.57 -2.05
CA SER A 279 -3.91 12.00 -1.70
C SER A 279 -2.95 12.38 -0.58
N MET A 280 -2.81 11.54 0.44
CA MET A 280 -1.85 11.72 1.54
C MET A 280 -0.41 11.82 1.00
N LEU A 281 -0.01 10.89 0.10
CA LEU A 281 1.33 10.91 -0.51
C LEU A 281 1.59 12.22 -1.29
N ILE A 282 0.59 12.75 -2.00
CA ILE A 282 0.71 14.05 -2.68
C ILE A 282 0.86 15.20 -1.67
N TYR A 283 0.09 15.22 -0.57
CA TYR A 283 0.23 16.25 0.45
C TYR A 283 1.61 16.20 1.12
N GLN A 284 2.15 15.01 1.34
CA GLN A 284 3.52 14.82 1.82
C GLN A 284 4.55 15.42 0.86
N GLN A 285 4.44 15.12 -0.44
CA GLN A 285 5.32 15.69 -1.47
C GLN A 285 5.22 17.23 -1.58
N LEU A 286 4.04 17.78 -1.35
CA LEU A 286 3.80 19.23 -1.35
C LEU A 286 4.23 19.91 -0.06
N GLY A 287 4.67 19.18 0.95
CA GLY A 287 5.03 19.74 2.26
C GLY A 287 3.85 20.38 2.98
N ASN A 288 2.65 19.83 2.85
CA ASN A 288 1.45 20.32 3.54
C ASN A 288 1.05 19.36 4.68
N PRO A 289 1.65 19.52 5.89
CA PRO A 289 1.46 18.58 6.99
C PRO A 289 0.03 18.58 7.53
N GLN A 290 -0.67 19.69 7.48
CA GLN A 290 -2.05 19.75 7.98
C GLN A 290 -2.99 18.91 7.12
N ALA A 291 -2.87 18.99 5.79
CA ALA A 291 -3.66 18.19 4.87
C ALA A 291 -3.26 16.71 4.95
N GLU A 292 -1.97 16.40 5.12
CA GLU A 292 -1.45 15.05 5.32
C GLU A 292 -2.03 14.41 6.58
N ILE A 293 -1.99 15.07 7.73
CA ILE A 293 -2.57 14.58 9.00
C ILE A 293 -4.08 14.35 8.85
N GLN A 294 -4.81 15.24 8.19
CA GLN A 294 -6.25 15.06 7.95
C GLN A 294 -6.53 13.86 7.04
N ALA A 295 -5.75 13.67 5.98
CA ALA A 295 -5.86 12.52 5.09
C ALA A 295 -5.57 11.21 5.83
N LEU A 296 -4.53 11.17 6.69
CA LEU A 296 -4.20 10.01 7.52
C LEU A 296 -5.32 9.68 8.53
N ARG A 297 -5.95 10.66 9.15
CA ARG A 297 -7.10 10.45 10.05
C ARG A 297 -8.29 9.83 9.33
N LEU A 298 -8.65 10.39 8.16
CA LEU A 298 -9.73 9.85 7.34
C LEU A 298 -9.39 8.43 6.87
N LEU A 299 -8.16 8.20 6.48
CA LEU A 299 -7.68 6.89 6.06
C LEU A 299 -7.80 5.86 7.19
N HIS A 300 -7.29 6.20 8.38
CA HIS A 300 -7.38 5.32 9.55
C HIS A 300 -8.83 5.04 9.94
N SER A 301 -9.68 6.08 10.05
CA SER A 301 -11.08 5.90 10.40
C SER A 301 -11.84 5.05 9.36
N THR A 302 -11.53 5.19 8.07
CA THR A 302 -12.16 4.40 7.00
C THR A 302 -11.71 2.94 7.05
N LEU A 303 -10.43 2.68 7.36
CA LEU A 303 -9.89 1.33 7.50
C LEU A 303 -10.44 0.59 8.73
N MET A 304 -10.80 1.32 9.79
CA MET A 304 -11.39 0.75 11.01
C MET A 304 -12.90 0.52 10.90
N LEU A 305 -13.56 1.04 9.85
CA LEU A 305 -14.96 0.73 9.61
C LEU A 305 -15.10 -0.77 9.31
N PRO A 306 -16.04 -1.48 9.97
CA PRO A 306 -16.31 -2.86 9.64
C PRO A 306 -16.65 -2.95 8.14
N SER A 307 -16.09 -3.93 7.46
CA SER A 307 -16.48 -4.29 6.09
C SER A 307 -17.94 -4.75 6.11
N THR A 308 -18.86 -3.80 6.27
CA THR A 308 -20.25 -4.10 5.96
C THR A 308 -20.24 -4.40 4.48
N THR A 309 -20.38 -5.68 4.15
CA THR A 309 -20.82 -6.09 2.83
C THR A 309 -21.95 -5.12 2.49
N GLU A 310 -21.74 -4.29 1.46
CA GLU A 310 -22.86 -3.49 0.95
C GLU A 310 -24.06 -4.43 0.87
N PRO A 311 -25.25 -4.00 1.33
CA PRO A 311 -26.45 -4.74 1.01
C PRO A 311 -26.38 -4.87 -0.51
N ALA A 312 -26.29 -6.10 -1.00
CA ALA A 312 -26.22 -6.39 -2.41
C ALA A 312 -27.37 -5.63 -3.04
N MET A 313 -27.05 -4.51 -3.70
CA MET A 313 -28.03 -3.76 -4.46
C MET A 313 -28.72 -4.81 -5.34
N ALA A 314 -30.03 -4.92 -5.23
CA ALA A 314 -30.84 -5.90 -5.94
C ALA A 314 -30.48 -5.83 -7.43
N GLY A 315 -29.66 -6.76 -7.92
CA GLY A 315 -28.99 -6.70 -9.20
C GLY A 315 -27.50 -7.08 -9.10
N ALA A 316 -27.15 -7.87 -8.10
CA ALA A 316 -25.80 -8.40 -7.89
C ALA A 316 -25.15 -8.79 -9.22
N HIS A 317 -23.98 -8.22 -9.49
CA HIS A 317 -23.17 -8.61 -10.64
C HIS A 317 -22.82 -10.08 -10.48
N LEU A 318 -23.38 -10.91 -11.36
CA LEU A 318 -23.12 -12.36 -11.40
C LEU A 318 -21.63 -12.68 -11.56
N LEU A 319 -20.89 -11.76 -12.18
CA LEU A 319 -19.44 -11.77 -12.24
C LEU A 319 -18.90 -10.58 -11.44
N PRO A 320 -18.29 -10.82 -10.28
CA PRO A 320 -17.71 -9.73 -9.48
C PRO A 320 -16.54 -9.08 -10.22
N PRO A 321 -16.43 -7.74 -10.24
CA PRO A 321 -15.33 -7.04 -10.89
C PRO A 321 -13.93 -7.50 -10.40
N SER A 322 -13.81 -7.90 -9.15
CA SER A 322 -12.58 -8.43 -8.56
C SER A 322 -12.06 -9.71 -9.24
N LEU A 323 -12.94 -10.45 -9.90
CA LEU A 323 -12.57 -11.63 -10.68
C LEU A 323 -11.87 -11.25 -11.99
N LEU A 324 -12.28 -10.14 -12.61
CA LEU A 324 -11.79 -9.65 -13.89
C LEU A 324 -10.58 -8.73 -13.77
N LEU A 325 -10.39 -8.12 -12.58
CA LEU A 325 -9.31 -7.16 -12.29
C LEU A 325 -8.19 -7.84 -11.48
N ARG A 326 -7.51 -8.82 -12.06
CA ARG A 326 -6.42 -9.58 -11.39
C ARG A 326 -5.02 -9.18 -11.83
N SER A 327 -4.87 -8.09 -12.60
CA SER A 327 -3.56 -7.60 -13.05
C SER A 327 -2.63 -7.31 -11.86
N GLN A 328 -1.38 -7.78 -11.93
CA GLN A 328 -0.37 -7.53 -10.90
C GLN A 328 -0.04 -6.03 -10.80
N SER A 329 0.01 -5.33 -11.94
CA SER A 329 0.21 -3.88 -12.00
C SER A 329 -0.90 -3.14 -11.25
N LEU A 330 -2.15 -3.52 -11.46
CA LEU A 330 -3.28 -2.95 -10.75
C LEU A 330 -3.22 -3.25 -9.24
N SER A 331 -2.91 -4.48 -8.87
CA SER A 331 -2.80 -4.87 -7.46
C SER A 331 -1.74 -4.07 -6.71
N SER A 332 -0.61 -3.75 -7.33
CA SER A 332 0.44 -2.91 -6.75
C SER A 332 0.00 -1.44 -6.60
N LEU A 333 -0.81 -0.94 -7.54
CA LEU A 333 -1.36 0.42 -7.48
C LEU A 333 -2.48 0.57 -6.43
N LEU A 334 -3.21 -0.50 -6.14
CA LEU A 334 -4.27 -0.55 -5.14
C LEU A 334 -3.77 -0.90 -3.72
N LEU A 335 -2.47 -1.09 -3.55
CA LEU A 335 -1.90 -1.41 -2.25
C LEU A 335 -2.08 -0.24 -1.26
N VAL A 336 -2.64 -0.54 -0.09
CA VAL A 336 -2.82 0.40 1.01
C VAL A 336 -2.13 -0.16 2.26
N PRO A 337 -1.46 0.67 3.06
CA PRO A 337 -0.86 0.25 4.32
C PRO A 337 -1.89 -0.33 5.30
N SER A 338 -1.41 -1.14 6.25
CA SER A 338 -2.27 -1.67 7.31
C SER A 338 -2.81 -0.55 8.22
N PRO A 339 -3.94 -0.73 8.90
CA PRO A 339 -4.46 0.26 9.85
C PRO A 339 -3.44 0.68 10.90
N LEU A 340 -2.63 -0.28 11.40
CA LEU A 340 -1.58 -0.03 12.39
C LEU A 340 -0.44 0.82 11.80
N THR A 341 -0.04 0.55 10.56
CA THR A 341 0.98 1.36 9.86
C THR A 341 0.49 2.79 9.65
N VAL A 342 -0.79 2.97 9.31
CA VAL A 342 -1.40 4.30 9.16
C VAL A 342 -1.46 5.02 10.50
N LEU A 343 -1.85 4.32 11.58
CA LEU A 343 -1.90 4.87 12.94
C LEU A 343 -0.49 5.29 13.41
N HIS A 344 0.53 4.48 13.16
CA HIS A 344 1.92 4.83 13.43
C HIS A 344 2.35 6.10 12.68
N SER A 345 2.07 6.15 11.37
CA SER A 345 2.40 7.32 10.54
C SER A 345 1.69 8.58 11.05
N LEU A 346 0.42 8.45 11.46
CA LEU A 346 -0.38 9.55 12.02
C LEU A 346 0.22 10.05 13.34
N ALA A 347 0.60 9.13 14.25
CA ALA A 347 1.23 9.46 15.51
C ALA A 347 2.54 10.23 15.29
N LEU A 348 3.40 9.70 14.42
CA LEU A 348 4.70 10.31 14.08
C LEU A 348 4.53 11.71 13.48
N MET A 349 3.62 11.87 12.51
CA MET A 349 3.38 13.17 11.86
C MET A 349 2.81 14.19 12.84
N CYS A 350 1.94 13.81 13.77
CA CYS A 350 1.45 14.69 14.81
C CYS A 350 2.59 15.19 15.72
N VAL A 351 3.51 14.31 16.12
CA VAL A 351 4.66 14.69 16.95
C VAL A 351 5.61 15.62 16.20
N LEU A 352 5.95 15.31 14.94
CA LEU A 352 6.85 16.12 14.12
C LEU A 352 6.30 17.53 13.84
N HIS A 353 4.99 17.70 13.84
CA HIS A 353 4.34 19.00 13.57
C HIS A 353 3.71 19.63 14.80
N GLU A 354 4.37 19.49 15.97
CA GLU A 354 4.05 20.16 17.25
C GLU A 354 2.66 19.82 17.84
N ARG A 355 1.97 18.82 17.30
CA ARG A 355 0.69 18.31 17.84
C ARG A 355 0.95 17.15 18.80
N VAL A 356 1.85 17.39 19.76
CA VAL A 356 2.44 16.34 20.61
C VAL A 356 1.39 15.57 21.40
N SER A 357 0.41 16.27 21.99
CA SER A 357 -0.64 15.62 22.79
C SER A 357 -1.44 14.59 22.00
N GLU A 358 -1.82 14.93 20.76
CA GLU A 358 -2.54 14.03 19.88
C GLU A 358 -1.65 12.86 19.42
N GLY A 359 -0.38 13.16 19.10
CA GLY A 359 0.58 12.12 18.73
C GLY A 359 0.79 11.08 19.84
N VAL A 360 0.82 11.53 21.11
CA VAL A 360 0.89 10.63 22.27
C VAL A 360 -0.34 9.73 22.35
N GLU A 361 -1.55 10.27 22.19
CA GLU A 361 -2.77 9.47 22.20
C GLU A 361 -2.73 8.38 21.13
N TYR A 362 -2.36 8.73 19.90
CA TYR A 362 -2.25 7.74 18.82
C TYR A 362 -1.15 6.69 19.06
N TYR A 363 -0.01 7.06 19.68
CA TYR A 363 0.99 6.06 20.08
C TYR A 363 0.48 5.11 21.15
N LEU A 364 -0.25 5.62 22.15
CA LEU A 364 -0.84 4.80 23.21
C LEU A 364 -1.91 3.85 22.65
N ASP A 365 -2.76 4.32 21.73
CA ASP A 365 -3.74 3.50 21.03
C ASP A 365 -3.06 2.40 20.20
N LEU A 366 -1.97 2.73 19.48
CA LEU A 366 -1.18 1.79 18.73
C LEU A 366 -0.61 0.68 19.62
N LEU A 367 0.02 1.05 20.73
CA LEU A 367 0.60 0.10 21.67
C LEU A 367 -0.48 -0.78 22.33
N ALA A 368 -1.62 -0.21 22.69
CA ALA A 368 -2.76 -0.97 23.24
C ALA A 368 -3.30 -2.00 22.22
N THR A 369 -3.39 -1.60 20.96
CA THR A 369 -3.87 -2.49 19.89
C THR A 369 -2.90 -3.63 19.64
N LEU A 370 -1.59 -3.35 19.59
CA LEU A 370 -0.55 -4.37 19.40
C LEU A 370 -0.56 -5.42 20.53
N HIS A 371 -0.77 -5.00 21.78
CA HIS A 371 -0.88 -5.94 22.90
C HIS A 371 -2.14 -6.81 22.85
N SER A 372 -3.21 -6.34 22.20
CA SER A 372 -4.45 -7.11 22.04
C SER A 372 -4.39 -8.10 20.86
N GLU A 373 -3.60 -7.79 19.82
CA GLU A 373 -3.48 -8.60 18.60
C GLU A 373 -2.49 -9.78 18.71
N ASP A 374 -1.63 -9.83 19.72
CA ASP A 374 -0.70 -10.96 19.95
C ASP A 374 -1.40 -12.34 20.03
N GLN A 375 -2.73 -12.37 20.06
CA GLN A 375 -3.54 -13.57 20.01
C GLN A 375 -4.02 -14.00 18.61
N HIS A 376 -3.86 -13.16 17.57
CA HIS A 376 -4.37 -13.47 16.23
C HIS A 376 -3.40 -12.96 15.14
N GLY A 377 -2.46 -13.83 14.75
CA GLY A 377 -1.47 -13.55 13.70
C GLY A 377 -2.10 -13.26 12.33
N VAL A 378 -2.37 -12.01 12.03
CA VAL A 378 -2.77 -11.56 10.68
C VAL A 378 -1.56 -10.94 9.99
N HIS A 379 -0.95 -11.69 9.08
CA HIS A 379 0.07 -11.17 8.16
C HIS A 379 -0.56 -10.19 7.15
N ALA A 380 -0.57 -8.90 7.45
CA ALA A 380 -0.95 -7.87 6.50
C ALA A 380 0.18 -7.65 5.48
N LYS A 381 -0.15 -7.65 4.19
CA LYS A 381 0.73 -7.25 3.09
C LYS A 381 0.84 -5.73 3.06
N GLY A 382 1.85 -5.16 3.70
CA GLY A 382 2.09 -3.72 3.72
C GLY A 382 3.53 -3.41 4.13
N PRO A 383 3.98 -2.12 4.10
CA PRO A 383 5.27 -1.74 4.65
C PRO A 383 5.34 -2.19 6.11
N PRO A 384 6.50 -2.76 6.53
CA PRO A 384 6.64 -3.30 7.87
C PRO A 384 6.51 -2.19 8.92
N LEU A 385 5.78 -2.47 9.99
CA LEU A 385 5.75 -1.63 11.17
C LEU A 385 7.14 -1.67 11.84
N PRO A 386 7.62 -0.57 12.49
CA PRO A 386 8.83 -0.64 13.31
C PRO A 386 8.72 -1.72 14.39
N LYS A 387 9.86 -2.29 14.79
CA LYS A 387 9.90 -3.29 15.86
C LYS A 387 9.40 -2.70 17.18
N LEU A 388 8.80 -3.49 18.03
CA LEU A 388 8.14 -3.03 19.26
C LEU A 388 9.03 -2.16 20.18
N PRO A 389 10.34 -2.46 20.41
CA PRO A 389 11.20 -1.59 21.18
C PRO A 389 11.36 -0.19 20.56
N GLU A 390 11.40 -0.08 19.24
CA GLU A 390 11.47 1.21 18.56
C GLU A 390 10.18 2.01 18.73
N LEU A 391 9.02 1.36 18.66
CA LEU A 391 7.72 2.01 18.93
C LEU A 391 7.64 2.53 20.36
N TYR A 392 8.15 1.78 21.37
CA TYR A 392 8.24 2.25 22.74
C TYR A 392 9.14 3.49 22.87
N LEU A 393 10.27 3.54 22.17
CA LEU A 393 11.19 4.68 22.19
C LEU A 393 10.56 5.92 21.51
N GLN A 394 9.85 5.73 20.39
CA GLN A 394 9.15 6.83 19.71
C GLN A 394 8.02 7.38 20.60
N ALA A 395 7.22 6.51 21.20
CA ALA A 395 6.18 6.88 22.15
C ALA A 395 6.78 7.55 23.39
N GLY A 396 7.89 7.01 23.92
CA GLY A 396 8.63 7.59 25.05
C GLY A 396 9.11 9.00 24.77
N ALA A 397 9.68 9.24 23.60
CA ALA A 397 10.10 10.57 23.16
C ALA A 397 8.90 11.55 23.07
N ALA A 398 7.79 11.11 22.50
CA ALA A 398 6.57 11.89 22.42
C ALA A 398 6.01 12.22 23.83
N LEU A 399 6.02 11.26 24.75
CA LEU A 399 5.62 11.46 26.14
C LEU A 399 6.51 12.48 26.86
N LEU A 400 7.82 12.43 26.64
CA LEU A 400 8.75 13.41 27.21
C LEU A 400 8.47 14.82 26.66
N MET A 401 8.22 14.95 25.35
CA MET A 401 7.82 16.23 24.72
C MET A 401 6.49 16.74 25.31
N ALA A 402 5.57 15.83 25.62
CA ALA A 402 4.30 16.14 26.31
C ALA A 402 4.48 16.39 27.83
N ARG A 403 5.73 16.45 28.34
CA ARG A 403 6.07 16.64 29.77
C ARG A 403 5.61 15.51 30.69
N ARG A 404 5.40 14.32 30.17
CA ARG A 404 5.01 13.09 30.90
C ARG A 404 6.24 12.20 31.14
N ALA A 405 7.21 12.72 31.88
CA ALA A 405 8.51 12.06 32.10
C ALA A 405 8.40 10.69 32.81
N ALA A 406 7.44 10.53 33.74
CA ALA A 406 7.23 9.25 34.43
C ALA A 406 6.79 8.14 33.48
N ASP A 407 5.87 8.43 32.58
CA ASP A 407 5.38 7.46 31.60
C ASP A 407 6.46 7.12 30.56
N CYS A 408 7.25 8.13 30.14
CA CYS A 408 8.41 7.90 29.29
C CYS A 408 9.42 6.95 29.96
N MET A 409 9.73 7.15 31.25
CA MET A 409 10.64 6.26 32.01
C MET A 409 10.11 4.82 32.05
N ALA A 410 8.81 4.63 32.26
CA ALA A 410 8.21 3.30 32.28
C ALA A 410 8.37 2.55 30.93
N LEU A 411 8.14 3.24 29.80
CA LEU A 411 8.37 2.63 28.49
C LEU A 411 9.86 2.33 28.24
N CYS A 412 10.77 3.21 28.70
CA CYS A 412 12.21 2.96 28.60
C CYS A 412 12.65 1.76 29.46
N ASP A 413 12.08 1.59 30.66
CA ASP A 413 12.34 0.45 31.53
C ASP A 413 11.90 -0.86 30.85
N GLU A 414 10.75 -0.86 30.14
CA GLU A 414 10.29 -2.01 29.39
C GLU A 414 11.27 -2.39 28.26
N VAL A 415 11.75 -1.40 27.48
CA VAL A 415 12.77 -1.63 26.45
C VAL A 415 14.05 -2.18 27.05
N ILE A 416 14.51 -1.64 28.17
CA ILE A 416 15.75 -2.09 28.83
C ILE A 416 15.56 -3.52 29.34
N THR A 417 14.45 -3.84 29.99
CA THR A 417 14.19 -5.15 30.58
C THR A 417 14.13 -6.24 29.50
N THR A 418 13.44 -5.96 28.40
CA THR A 418 13.27 -6.93 27.30
C THR A 418 14.52 -7.09 26.45
N ALA A 419 15.27 -6.03 26.21
CA ALA A 419 16.41 -6.04 25.31
C ALA A 419 17.76 -6.29 26.00
N LEU A 420 17.87 -6.09 27.33
CA LEU A 420 19.14 -6.18 28.05
C LEU A 420 19.72 -7.63 28.06
N GLU A 421 18.85 -8.64 28.14
CA GLU A 421 19.23 -10.05 28.12
C GLU A 421 19.75 -10.49 26.74
N LEU A 422 19.30 -9.81 25.68
CA LEU A 422 19.70 -10.07 24.30
C LEU A 422 20.97 -9.28 23.92
N LEU A 423 21.47 -8.42 24.81
CA LEU A 423 22.59 -7.53 24.49
C LEU A 423 23.89 -8.31 24.34
N PRO A 424 24.58 -8.23 23.18
CA PRO A 424 25.83 -8.92 22.95
C PRO A 424 26.95 -8.39 23.87
N ARG A 425 27.88 -9.27 24.26
CA ARG A 425 29.02 -8.88 25.08
C ARG A 425 29.99 -7.95 24.35
N LYS A 426 30.11 -8.10 23.04
CA LYS A 426 30.91 -7.26 22.13
C LYS A 426 30.23 -7.21 20.78
N VAL A 427 30.10 -6.03 20.22
CA VAL A 427 29.68 -5.82 18.84
C VAL A 427 30.90 -5.47 18.00
N VAL A 428 31.11 -6.21 16.92
CA VAL A 428 32.20 -5.96 15.98
C VAL A 428 31.60 -5.48 14.68
N LEU A 429 31.82 -4.21 14.36
CA LEU A 429 31.41 -3.64 13.07
C LEU A 429 32.56 -3.82 12.07
N GLU A 430 32.30 -4.44 10.94
CA GLU A 430 33.22 -4.50 9.80
C GLU A 430 32.99 -3.30 8.89
N GLU A 431 34.07 -2.68 8.40
CA GLU A 431 33.95 -1.63 7.38
C GLU A 431 33.37 -2.24 6.10
N PRO A 432 32.36 -1.57 5.47
CA PRO A 432 31.77 -2.05 4.23
C PRO A 432 32.84 -2.16 3.14
N GLU A 433 32.91 -3.31 2.49
CA GLU A 433 33.75 -3.51 1.30
C GLU A 433 33.20 -2.66 0.13
N GLU A 434 34.07 -1.93 -0.55
CA GLU A 434 33.79 -1.42 -1.89
C GLU A 434 33.62 -2.64 -2.82
N LYS A 435 32.37 -3.09 -2.98
CA LYS A 435 32.04 -4.17 -3.90
C LYS A 435 32.02 -3.65 -5.33
N SER A 436 32.96 -4.16 -6.13
CA SER A 436 32.79 -4.23 -7.57
C SER A 436 31.46 -4.93 -7.92
N GLU A 437 30.73 -4.34 -8.86
CA GLU A 437 29.45 -4.81 -9.36
C GLU A 437 29.56 -6.20 -10.02
N THR A 438 29.56 -7.27 -9.27
CA THR A 438 29.20 -8.64 -9.72
C THR A 438 29.25 -9.55 -8.49
N GLU A 439 28.09 -9.82 -7.90
CA GLU A 439 27.66 -11.14 -7.46
C GLU A 439 26.42 -11.03 -6.56
N THR A 440 25.32 -11.52 -7.11
CA THR A 440 24.08 -11.88 -6.41
C THR A 440 24.39 -12.99 -5.42
N GLY A 441 24.15 -12.76 -4.13
CA GLY A 441 24.29 -13.83 -3.13
C GLY A 441 23.98 -13.33 -1.73
N ALA A 442 22.80 -13.66 -1.24
CA ALA A 442 22.38 -13.53 0.15
C ALA A 442 23.45 -14.06 1.12
N LEU A 443 23.99 -13.18 2.01
CA LEU A 443 24.66 -13.54 3.27
C LEU A 443 25.23 -12.28 3.93
N CYS A 444 24.41 -11.54 4.70
CA CYS A 444 24.86 -10.61 5.75
C CYS A 444 23.67 -10.23 6.65
N ALA A 445 22.98 -11.24 7.23
CA ALA A 445 21.84 -10.99 8.13
C ALA A 445 22.19 -11.06 9.62
N GLU A 446 23.41 -11.49 10.01
CA GLU A 446 23.68 -11.79 11.42
C GLU A 446 24.23 -10.61 12.23
N GLY A 447 24.73 -9.53 11.62
CA GLY A 447 25.28 -8.37 12.35
C GLY A 447 24.30 -7.23 12.60
N GLY A 448 23.20 -7.16 11.87
CA GLY A 448 22.22 -6.05 11.93
C GLY A 448 21.41 -6.04 13.22
N ASP A 449 20.95 -7.19 13.67
CA ASP A 449 20.08 -7.29 14.86
C ASP A 449 20.83 -6.92 16.16
N GLU A 450 22.12 -7.21 16.27
CA GLU A 450 22.93 -6.87 17.44
C GLU A 450 23.12 -5.35 17.61
N VAL A 451 23.31 -4.64 16.50
CA VAL A 451 23.44 -3.18 16.49
C VAL A 451 22.13 -2.51 16.86
N GLU A 452 21.01 -3.01 16.33
CA GLU A 452 19.68 -2.51 16.67
C GLU A 452 19.37 -2.66 18.16
N ILE A 453 19.64 -3.82 18.76
CA ILE A 453 19.44 -4.05 20.19
C ILE A 453 20.26 -3.05 21.02
N LEU A 454 21.52 -2.84 20.65
CA LEU A 454 22.39 -1.88 21.34
C LEU A 454 21.87 -0.44 21.19
N LEU A 455 21.34 -0.07 20.01
CA LEU A 455 20.72 1.22 19.76
C LEU A 455 19.48 1.42 20.62
N TRP A 456 18.59 0.43 20.73
CA TRP A 456 17.37 0.53 21.53
C TRP A 456 17.70 0.73 23.01
N VAL A 457 18.57 -0.10 23.58
CA VAL A 457 18.97 0.03 24.99
C VAL A 457 19.71 1.35 25.26
N GLY A 458 20.60 1.75 24.33
CA GLY A 458 21.30 3.02 24.41
C GLY A 458 20.36 4.22 24.34
N ALA A 459 19.39 4.21 23.42
CA ALA A 459 18.38 5.25 23.28
C ALA A 459 17.43 5.31 24.49
N ALA A 460 17.08 4.15 25.08
CA ALA A 460 16.27 4.11 26.29
C ALA A 460 17.02 4.78 27.47
N TYR A 461 18.31 4.49 27.67
CA TYR A 461 19.10 5.20 28.68
C TYR A 461 19.27 6.69 28.37
N LEU A 462 19.40 7.07 27.11
CA LEU A 462 19.45 8.47 26.69
C LEU A 462 18.14 9.20 27.10
N LEU A 463 16.99 8.63 26.76
CA LEU A 463 15.67 9.21 27.11
C LEU A 463 15.48 9.28 28.64
N GLN A 464 15.86 8.25 29.40
CA GLN A 464 15.86 8.32 30.87
C GLN A 464 16.72 9.46 31.39
N GLY A 465 17.92 9.65 30.82
CA GLY A 465 18.77 10.80 31.12
C GLY A 465 18.07 12.13 30.86
N HIS A 466 17.35 12.24 29.75
CA HIS A 466 16.56 13.43 29.42
C HIS A 466 15.37 13.62 30.38
N CYS A 467 14.69 12.55 30.81
CA CYS A 467 13.65 12.62 31.82
C CYS A 467 14.17 13.17 33.15
N HIS A 468 15.30 12.66 33.64
CA HIS A 468 15.94 13.16 34.87
C HIS A 468 16.45 14.59 34.71
N THR A 469 16.95 14.97 33.55
CA THR A 469 17.31 16.37 33.23
C THR A 469 16.09 17.28 33.32
N TYR A 470 14.94 16.86 32.78
CA TYR A 470 13.68 17.60 32.89
C TYR A 470 13.21 17.75 34.34
N LEU A 471 13.33 16.68 35.16
CA LEU A 471 13.02 16.66 36.57
C LEU A 471 14.07 17.37 37.44
N ARG A 472 15.14 17.90 36.88
CA ARG A 472 16.30 18.54 37.54
C ARG A 472 17.06 17.62 38.48
N ASP A 473 16.94 16.31 38.32
CA ASP A 473 17.76 15.32 39.03
C ASP A 473 19.06 15.06 38.29
N TRP A 474 20.01 15.97 38.40
CA TRP A 474 21.26 15.95 37.66
C TRP A 474 22.13 14.73 37.97
N LYS A 475 22.04 14.18 39.17
CA LYS A 475 22.82 13.00 39.57
C LYS A 475 22.33 11.76 38.83
N GLN A 476 21.04 11.54 38.80
CA GLN A 476 20.46 10.42 38.05
C GLN A 476 20.64 10.62 36.54
N ALA A 477 20.49 11.85 36.03
CA ALA A 477 20.76 12.16 34.65
C ALA A 477 22.18 11.75 34.23
N VAL A 478 23.22 12.15 35.00
CA VAL A 478 24.62 11.74 34.75
C VAL A 478 24.75 10.22 34.76
N THR A 479 24.04 9.52 35.66
CA THR A 479 24.10 8.05 35.76
C THR A 479 23.57 7.40 34.50
N HIS A 480 22.39 7.82 33.99
CA HIS A 480 21.78 7.23 32.82
C HIS A 480 22.57 7.56 31.54
N TYR A 481 23.03 8.79 31.36
CA TYR A 481 23.93 9.14 30.26
C TYR A 481 25.25 8.34 30.29
N THR A 482 25.78 8.08 31.48
CA THR A 482 26.99 7.24 31.61
C THR A 482 26.71 5.79 31.24
N ARG A 483 25.54 5.25 31.59
CA ARG A 483 25.13 3.91 31.16
C ARG A 483 25.02 3.84 29.63
N CYS A 484 24.38 4.82 29.00
CA CYS A 484 24.31 4.93 27.54
C CYS A 484 25.70 4.95 26.92
N PHE A 485 26.61 5.82 27.38
CA PHE A 485 27.95 5.94 26.89
C PHE A 485 28.77 4.63 27.05
N ASN A 486 28.64 3.96 28.18
CA ASN A 486 29.35 2.70 28.46
C ASN A 486 28.90 1.54 27.56
N LEU A 487 27.66 1.55 27.10
CA LEU A 487 27.20 0.58 26.10
C LEU A 487 27.93 0.77 24.77
N LEU A 488 28.11 2.03 24.36
CA LEU A 488 28.74 2.36 23.09
C LEU A 488 30.27 2.05 23.08
N VAL A 489 30.90 1.97 24.24
CA VAL A 489 32.32 1.52 24.37
C VAL A 489 32.47 0.03 24.04
N LYS A 490 31.40 -0.77 24.10
CA LYS A 490 31.44 -2.20 23.73
C LYS A 490 31.51 -2.42 22.22
N VAL A 491 31.30 -1.37 21.40
CA VAL A 491 31.40 -1.44 19.95
C VAL A 491 32.85 -1.33 19.52
N HIS A 492 33.38 -2.37 18.90
CA HIS A 492 34.72 -2.42 18.37
C HIS A 492 34.72 -2.37 16.85
N PHE A 493 35.52 -1.47 16.28
CA PHE A 493 35.73 -1.41 14.84
C PHE A 493 36.93 -2.27 14.48
N LYS A 494 36.71 -3.26 13.61
CA LYS A 494 37.79 -4.09 13.07
C LYS A 494 38.47 -3.34 11.93
N LYS A 495 39.60 -2.65 12.21
CA LYS A 495 40.43 -2.09 11.15
C LYS A 495 41.17 -3.26 10.46
N ARG A 496 40.88 -3.53 9.20
CA ARG A 496 41.73 -4.31 8.32
C ARG A 496 43.03 -3.52 8.09
N GLY A 497 44.16 -4.15 8.42
CA GLY A 497 45.47 -3.53 8.50
C GLY A 497 45.84 -2.68 7.30
N CYS A 498 46.18 -1.45 7.60
CA CYS A 498 47.29 -0.68 7.05
C CYS A 498 47.36 0.68 7.74
N GLN A 499 48.57 1.06 8.12
CA GLN A 499 49.13 2.34 8.57
C GLN A 499 48.22 3.54 8.90
N PRO A 500 48.57 4.32 9.95
CA PRO A 500 47.80 5.48 10.36
C PRO A 500 47.98 6.62 9.34
N GLN A 501 46.99 6.81 8.46
CA GLN A 501 46.84 8.05 7.71
C GLN A 501 45.81 8.95 8.41
N ILE A 502 46.20 10.19 8.59
CA ILE A 502 45.44 11.29 9.11
C ILE A 502 44.11 11.37 8.34
N PRO A 503 42.92 11.49 9.00
CA PRO A 503 41.67 11.61 8.29
C PRO A 503 41.65 12.92 7.51
N SER A 504 41.76 12.85 6.20
CA SER A 504 41.46 13.95 5.29
C SER A 504 39.94 14.16 5.23
N ALA A 505 39.51 15.43 5.19
CA ALA A 505 38.14 15.90 5.30
C ALA A 505 37.21 15.51 4.13
N ASP A 506 37.66 14.68 3.19
CA ASP A 506 36.95 14.38 1.94
C ASP A 506 36.23 13.03 1.88
N MET A 507 36.12 12.31 3.00
CA MET A 507 35.34 11.05 3.07
C MET A 507 33.89 11.28 3.51
N VAL A 508 33.15 12.13 2.77
CA VAL A 508 31.69 12.33 2.93
C VAL A 508 30.92 11.52 1.85
N GLY A 509 31.30 10.28 1.63
CA GLY A 509 30.60 9.44 0.69
C GLY A 509 30.48 8.01 1.22
N MET A 510 29.23 7.58 1.55
CA MET A 510 28.85 6.21 1.85
C MET A 510 29.44 5.58 3.11
N GLN A 511 29.16 6.16 4.27
CA GLN A 511 29.29 5.42 5.54
C GLN A 511 27.94 4.88 5.95
N GLY A 512 27.89 3.60 6.37
CA GLY A 512 26.67 2.93 6.76
C GLY A 512 25.87 3.73 7.79
N THR A 513 24.57 3.81 7.59
CA THR A 513 23.60 4.52 8.43
C THR A 513 23.79 4.22 9.92
N ASP A 514 24.19 3.01 10.27
CA ASP A 514 24.33 2.54 11.66
C ASP A 514 25.47 3.24 12.40
N LEU A 515 26.62 3.44 11.76
CA LEU A 515 27.75 4.14 12.37
C LEU A 515 27.38 5.59 12.69
N PHE A 516 26.70 6.26 11.79
CA PHE A 516 26.24 7.65 11.99
C PHE A 516 25.26 7.73 13.17
N ILE A 517 24.32 6.79 13.28
CA ILE A 517 23.33 6.74 14.37
C ILE A 517 24.04 6.49 15.71
N LEU A 518 25.01 5.57 15.77
CA LEU A 518 25.81 5.32 16.97
C LEU A 518 26.64 6.53 17.41
N GLN A 519 27.26 7.24 16.45
CA GLN A 519 28.02 8.46 16.74
C GLN A 519 27.11 9.57 17.26
N ARG A 520 25.92 9.72 16.68
CA ARG A 520 24.91 10.66 17.14
C ARG A 520 24.44 10.34 18.56
N LEU A 521 24.11 9.07 18.84
CA LEU A 521 23.73 8.61 20.18
C LEU A 521 24.84 8.90 21.20
N LYS A 522 26.10 8.65 20.83
CA LYS A 522 27.27 9.00 21.64
C LYS A 522 27.36 10.50 21.89
N GLY A 523 27.22 11.30 20.85
CA GLY A 523 27.27 12.75 20.95
C GLY A 523 26.18 13.30 21.87
N LEU A 524 24.92 12.87 21.69
CA LEU A 524 23.80 13.28 22.52
C LEU A 524 23.96 12.89 24.00
N SER A 525 24.46 11.65 24.26
CA SER A 525 24.69 11.21 25.64
C SER A 525 25.78 12.03 26.34
N LEU A 526 26.86 12.37 25.65
CA LEU A 526 27.92 13.23 26.15
C LEU A 526 27.46 14.68 26.34
N ALA A 527 26.64 15.22 25.41
CA ALA A 527 26.02 16.54 25.55
C ALA A 527 25.15 16.61 26.80
N GLY A 528 24.22 15.66 26.97
CA GLY A 528 23.32 15.61 28.13
C GLY A 528 24.10 15.49 29.46
N ARG A 529 25.14 14.67 29.49
CA ARG A 529 26.02 14.52 30.66
C ARG A 529 26.80 15.80 30.96
N GLY A 530 27.39 16.44 29.95
CA GLY A 530 28.09 17.71 30.08
C GLY A 530 27.21 18.85 30.56
N ILE A 531 25.99 18.93 30.06
CA ILE A 531 24.98 19.89 30.54
C ILE A 531 24.67 19.62 32.03
N SER A 532 24.48 18.36 32.40
CA SER A 532 24.20 17.98 33.80
C SER A 532 25.37 18.32 34.74
N PHE A 533 26.63 18.10 34.31
CA PHE A 533 27.82 18.53 35.05
C PHE A 533 27.89 20.07 35.16
N THR A 534 27.48 20.81 34.14
CA THR A 534 27.45 22.27 34.22
C THR A 534 26.45 22.77 35.30
N GLN A 535 25.33 22.05 35.46
CA GLN A 535 24.33 22.40 36.49
C GLN A 535 24.77 22.04 37.92
N THR A 536 25.71 21.09 38.04
CA THR A 536 26.34 20.70 39.34
C THR A 536 27.65 21.39 39.57
N ASP A 537 28.01 22.40 38.81
CA ASP A 537 29.24 23.20 38.86
C ASP A 537 30.55 22.43 38.68
N GLN A 538 30.47 21.25 38.05
CA GLN A 538 31.64 20.43 37.67
C GLN A 538 32.11 20.86 36.27
N LEU A 539 32.66 22.09 36.18
CA LEU A 539 32.89 22.76 34.88
C LEU A 539 34.02 22.08 34.04
N ARG A 540 35.00 21.42 34.67
CA ARG A 540 36.09 20.74 33.94
C ARG A 540 35.60 19.47 33.28
N GLU A 541 34.81 18.69 33.96
CA GLU A 541 34.18 17.45 33.48
C GLU A 541 33.16 17.82 32.38
N ALA A 542 32.37 18.86 32.59
CA ALA A 542 31.42 19.39 31.61
C ALA A 542 32.12 19.77 30.30
N LEU A 543 33.22 20.54 30.38
CA LEU A 543 33.97 20.99 29.22
C LEU A 543 34.52 19.81 28.39
N ARG A 544 35.05 18.80 29.09
CA ARG A 544 35.56 17.58 28.45
C ARG A 544 34.48 16.84 27.68
N ASP A 545 33.34 16.62 28.31
CA ASP A 545 32.24 15.87 27.69
C ASP A 545 31.59 16.64 26.53
N LEU A 546 31.43 17.95 26.63
CA LEU A 546 30.89 18.79 25.56
C LEU A 546 31.84 18.82 24.35
N HIS A 547 33.18 18.86 24.56
CA HIS A 547 34.13 18.74 23.46
C HIS A 547 34.07 17.38 22.76
N LEU A 548 34.00 16.30 23.55
CA LEU A 548 33.87 14.96 22.99
C LEU A 548 32.54 14.77 22.24
N SER A 549 31.49 15.42 22.73
CA SER A 549 30.18 15.44 22.04
C SER A 549 30.29 16.09 20.65
N MET A 550 30.89 17.29 20.56
CA MET A 550 31.09 18.00 19.29
C MET A 550 32.04 17.26 18.34
N GLN A 551 32.95 16.41 18.85
CA GLN A 551 33.79 15.54 18.02
C GLN A 551 32.99 14.36 17.46
N ALA A 552 32.11 13.75 18.28
CA ALA A 552 31.30 12.61 17.86
C ALA A 552 30.12 13.01 16.98
N PHE A 553 29.51 14.16 17.26
CA PHE A 553 28.36 14.71 16.56
C PHE A 553 28.51 16.24 16.40
N PRO A 554 29.19 16.70 15.32
CA PRO A 554 29.50 18.12 15.11
C PRO A 554 28.27 19.03 14.98
N GLU A 555 27.11 18.48 14.58
CA GLU A 555 25.85 19.20 14.39
C GLU A 555 25.08 19.41 15.70
N CYS A 556 25.56 18.91 16.85
CA CYS A 556 24.92 19.07 18.13
C CYS A 556 24.95 20.52 18.60
N THR A 557 23.88 21.26 18.35
CA THR A 557 23.78 22.68 18.69
C THR A 557 23.78 22.90 20.20
N GLY A 558 23.11 22.04 20.97
CA GLY A 558 23.09 22.07 22.41
C GLY A 558 24.48 21.92 23.02
N ALA A 559 25.29 20.98 22.51
CA ALA A 559 26.67 20.80 22.99
C ALA A 559 27.52 22.04 22.76
N GLY A 560 27.43 22.67 21.58
CA GLY A 560 28.18 23.87 21.25
C GLY A 560 27.78 25.08 22.09
N LEU A 561 26.48 25.32 22.26
CA LEU A 561 25.98 26.44 23.09
C LEU A 561 26.42 26.29 24.55
N TRP A 562 26.28 25.08 25.13
CA TRP A 562 26.67 24.83 26.51
C TRP A 562 28.19 24.78 26.71
N CYS A 563 28.96 24.38 25.69
CA CYS A 563 30.43 24.47 25.72
C CYS A 563 30.87 25.94 25.85
N GLY A 564 30.27 26.84 25.07
CA GLY A 564 30.51 28.28 25.20
C GLY A 564 30.13 28.83 26.57
N GLU A 565 29.00 28.39 27.16
CA GLU A 565 28.59 28.81 28.51
C GLU A 565 29.59 28.34 29.59
N VAL A 566 30.06 27.11 29.50
CA VAL A 566 31.12 26.57 30.41
C VAL A 566 32.40 27.36 30.27
N LEU A 567 32.85 27.65 29.06
CA LEU A 567 34.05 28.47 28.82
C LEU A 567 33.87 29.89 29.40
N TRP A 568 32.67 30.47 29.25
CA TRP A 568 32.34 31.78 29.83
C TRP A 568 32.46 31.77 31.37
N ARG A 569 31.89 30.74 32.03
CA ARG A 569 32.00 30.57 33.50
C ARG A 569 33.43 30.34 33.96
N LEU A 570 34.27 29.71 33.13
CA LEU A 570 35.69 29.51 33.40
C LEU A 570 36.53 30.78 33.10
N GLY A 571 35.93 31.90 32.70
CA GLY A 571 36.63 33.16 32.38
C GLY A 571 37.27 33.19 30.99
N ARG A 572 37.17 32.15 30.17
CA ARG A 572 37.72 32.02 28.81
C ARG A 572 36.82 32.67 27.80
N ARG A 573 36.57 33.99 27.95
CA ARG A 573 35.49 34.72 27.24
C ARG A 573 35.65 34.71 25.72
N ARG A 574 36.88 34.87 25.19
CA ARG A 574 37.15 34.87 23.74
C ARG A 574 36.84 33.52 23.12
N GLU A 575 37.17 32.45 23.75
CA GLU A 575 36.89 31.10 23.27
C GLU A 575 35.42 30.75 23.38
N ALA A 576 34.71 31.26 24.41
CA ALA A 576 33.27 31.15 24.52
C ALA A 576 32.55 31.76 23.33
N VAL A 577 32.93 33.00 22.96
CA VAL A 577 32.36 33.71 21.82
C VAL A 577 32.63 32.97 20.51
N ALA A 578 33.86 32.54 20.26
CA ALA A 578 34.19 31.75 19.07
C ALA A 578 33.40 30.45 18.98
N CYS A 579 33.15 29.78 20.11
CA CYS A 579 32.35 28.57 20.17
C CYS A 579 30.88 28.86 19.83
N TRP A 580 30.28 29.93 20.37
CA TRP A 580 28.90 30.33 20.08
C TRP A 580 28.72 30.75 18.64
N GLU A 581 29.63 31.58 18.07
CA GLU A 581 29.57 32.00 16.68
C GLU A 581 29.61 30.81 15.73
N LYS A 582 30.54 29.87 15.95
CA LYS A 582 30.63 28.64 15.19
C LYS A 582 29.32 27.84 15.27
N THR A 583 28.76 27.69 16.47
CA THR A 583 27.53 26.90 16.65
C THR A 583 26.32 27.58 15.98
N LEU A 584 26.19 28.90 16.09
CA LEU A 584 25.10 29.67 15.48
C LEU A 584 25.20 29.71 13.95
N SER A 585 26.38 29.48 13.36
CA SER A 585 26.56 29.38 11.89
C SER A 585 26.17 28.00 11.33
N LEU A 586 25.95 26.98 12.20
CA LEU A 586 25.49 25.67 11.75
C LEU A 586 24.05 25.75 11.26
N THR A 587 23.82 25.43 10.01
CA THR A 587 22.46 25.23 9.48
C THR A 587 21.99 23.83 9.89
N PRO A 588 20.85 23.69 10.59
CA PRO A 588 20.34 22.39 10.92
C PRO A 588 20.03 21.62 9.62
N GLN A 589 20.75 20.55 9.37
CA GLN A 589 20.38 19.62 8.31
C GLN A 589 19.13 18.87 8.77
N SER A 590 18.00 19.14 8.12
CA SER A 590 16.73 18.43 8.33
C SER A 590 16.80 17.03 7.73
N GLN A 591 17.64 16.16 8.30
CA GLN A 591 17.53 14.75 7.99
C GLN A 591 16.38 14.17 8.80
N SER A 592 15.54 13.38 8.14
CA SER A 592 14.45 12.59 8.70
C SER A 592 15.00 11.53 9.68
N LEU A 593 15.38 11.95 10.87
CA LEU A 593 15.97 11.12 11.90
C LEU A 593 14.92 10.72 12.94
N SER A 594 15.10 9.54 13.53
CA SER A 594 14.23 9.00 14.56
C SER A 594 13.98 10.02 15.68
N VAL A 595 12.72 10.23 16.03
CA VAL A 595 12.26 11.23 17.02
C VAL A 595 12.97 11.09 18.36
N TYR A 596 13.33 9.85 18.76
CA TYR A 596 13.99 9.55 20.02
C TYR A 596 15.51 9.84 20.04
N LEU A 597 16.09 10.23 18.90
CA LEU A 597 17.50 10.65 18.77
C LEU A 597 17.63 12.16 18.51
N GLN A 598 16.70 12.96 18.96
CA GLN A 598 16.76 14.41 18.86
C GLN A 598 17.36 15.03 20.11
N GLU A 599 17.87 16.25 19.98
CA GLU A 599 18.29 17.04 21.13
C GLU A 599 17.07 17.32 22.03
N PRO A 600 17.19 17.21 23.37
CA PRO A 600 16.06 17.43 24.25
C PRO A 600 15.61 18.87 24.22
N GLN A 601 14.36 19.11 23.80
CA GLN A 601 13.74 20.43 23.84
C GLN A 601 13.42 20.90 25.27
N SER A 602 13.41 19.96 26.23
CA SER A 602 13.05 20.18 27.64
C SER A 602 14.27 20.39 28.57
N GLY A 603 15.47 20.47 28.00
CA GLY A 603 16.69 20.75 28.77
C GLY A 603 16.78 22.20 29.22
N PRO A 604 17.76 22.52 30.10
CA PRO A 604 17.98 23.91 30.50
C PRO A 604 18.38 24.73 29.28
N LEU A 605 17.55 25.72 28.97
CA LEU A 605 17.77 26.59 27.82
C LEU A 605 18.67 27.77 28.20
N LEU A 606 19.58 28.13 27.31
CA LEU A 606 20.36 29.36 27.42
C LEU A 606 19.57 30.53 26.78
N ASP A 607 19.58 31.68 27.44
CA ASP A 607 18.92 32.88 26.89
C ASP A 607 19.67 33.37 25.65
N SER A 608 19.03 33.24 24.49
CA SER A 608 19.58 33.63 23.20
C SER A 608 19.83 35.14 23.09
N THR A 609 19.07 35.96 23.81
CA THR A 609 19.24 37.44 23.82
C THR A 609 20.49 37.82 24.61
N GLU A 610 20.67 37.21 25.75
CA GLU A 610 21.86 37.39 26.58
C GLU A 610 23.13 36.85 25.88
N LEU A 611 23.05 35.73 25.17
CA LEU A 611 24.19 35.22 24.38
C LEU A 611 24.61 36.19 23.30
N ARG A 612 23.64 36.74 22.55
CA ARG A 612 23.93 37.76 21.51
C ARG A 612 24.55 39.02 22.11
N ARG A 613 24.05 39.49 23.25
CA ARG A 613 24.63 40.61 23.97
C ARG A 613 26.08 40.35 24.37
N ARG A 614 26.38 39.18 24.96
CA ARG A 614 27.75 38.77 25.34
C ARG A 614 28.69 38.68 24.16
N ILE A 615 28.23 38.22 23.01
CA ILE A 615 29.01 38.18 21.76
C ILE A 615 29.34 39.63 21.29
N GLN A 616 28.36 40.53 21.31
CA GLN A 616 28.54 41.93 20.90
C GLN A 616 29.48 42.69 21.84
N ASP A 617 29.36 42.49 23.17
CA ASP A 617 30.20 43.17 24.17
C ASP A 617 31.68 42.87 23.99
N ILE A 618 32.04 41.64 23.59
CA ILE A 618 33.44 41.25 23.36
C ILE A 618 33.89 41.66 21.96
N GLY A 619 33.04 41.60 20.95
CA GLY A 619 33.34 42.09 19.59
C GLY A 619 33.64 43.57 19.58
N SER A 620 32.96 44.39 20.40
CA SER A 620 33.19 45.82 20.55
C SER A 620 34.48 46.17 21.34
N THR A 621 34.98 45.25 22.16
CA THR A 621 36.24 45.46 22.90
C THR A 621 37.49 45.08 22.12
N VAL A 622 37.37 44.56 20.91
CA VAL A 622 38.46 44.11 20.03
C VAL A 622 38.68 45.06 18.84
N SER A 623 37.83 46.09 18.63
CA SER A 623 38.13 47.15 17.68
C SER A 623 39.13 48.10 18.33
N PRO A 624 40.37 48.27 17.74
CA PRO A 624 41.38 49.16 18.27
C PRO A 624 40.98 50.63 18.13
#